data_027e423ff8adc247e52a063cf838feca
#
_entry.id   027e423ff8adc247e52a063cf838feca
#
_cell.length_a   1.000
_cell.length_b   1.000
_cell.length_c   1.000
_cell.angle_alpha   90.00
_cell.angle_beta   90.00
_cell.angle_gamma   90.00
#
_symmetry.space_group_name_H-M   'P 1'
#
loop_
_entity.id
_entity.type
_entity.pdbx_description
1 polymer ?
#
loop_
_entity_poly.entity_id
_entity_poly.type
_entity_poly.pdbx_seq_one_letter_code
_entity_poly.pdbx_strand_id
1 'polypeptide(L)'
;MQVKISDSIKYIGVDDKTIDLFESQYLVPNGISYNSYLIVDEKVAIMDTVDKRKTDEWLENLDRELNGRTPDYLVISHLEPDHASNIKVVSEKYPSMKLVGNAKTFSMLPQFFPDFDFADKTVTVKEGDELELGSHKLTFIMAPMVHWPEVMVSYESAEKVLFSADGFGTFGALDAQEDDWACEARRYYFNICGKYGVQVQNL
;
A
#
# COMPACT_ATOMS: atom_id res chain seq x y z
N MET A 1 -1.61 -17.43 6.95
CA MET A 1 -0.91 -17.16 8.27
C MET A 1 -1.21 -15.73 8.65
N GLN A 2 -1.65 -15.44 9.88
CA GLN A 2 -1.90 -14.05 10.28
C GLN A 2 -0.55 -13.42 10.66
N VAL A 3 -0.08 -12.45 9.87
CA VAL A 3 1.16 -11.71 10.18
C VAL A 3 0.85 -10.73 11.30
N LYS A 4 1.48 -10.90 12.45
CA LYS A 4 1.39 -9.94 13.56
C LYS A 4 2.56 -8.95 13.45
N ILE A 5 2.23 -7.68 13.23
CA ILE A 5 3.22 -6.59 13.29
C ILE A 5 3.26 -6.05 14.73
N SER A 6 2.13 -5.51 15.21
CA SER A 6 1.99 -5.03 16.58
C SER A 6 0.52 -5.10 17.03
N ASP A 7 0.22 -4.52 18.18
CA ASP A 7 -1.16 -4.39 18.66
C ASP A 7 -1.91 -3.23 18.01
N SER A 8 -1.21 -2.24 17.47
CA SER A 8 -1.76 -1.05 16.81
C SER A 8 -1.69 -1.14 15.29
N ILE A 9 -0.65 -1.78 14.74
CA ILE A 9 -0.45 -1.93 13.30
C ILE A 9 -0.81 -3.36 12.91
N LYS A 10 -1.85 -3.50 12.08
CA LYS A 10 -2.40 -4.79 11.63
C LYS A 10 -2.08 -5.02 10.16
N TYR A 11 -1.70 -6.23 9.81
CA TYR A 11 -1.67 -6.66 8.42
C TYR A 11 -3.09 -7.05 7.98
N ILE A 12 -3.57 -6.41 6.91
CA ILE A 12 -4.88 -6.68 6.30
C ILE A 12 -4.77 -7.08 4.84
N GLY A 13 -3.55 -7.28 4.35
CA GLY A 13 -3.28 -7.73 2.98
C GLY A 13 -3.75 -9.15 2.70
N VAL A 14 -3.53 -9.59 1.47
CA VAL A 14 -4.03 -10.89 0.97
C VAL A 14 -2.98 -11.57 0.11
N ASP A 15 -2.85 -12.89 0.26
CA ASP A 15 -2.07 -13.73 -0.63
C ASP A 15 -2.88 -14.13 -1.87
N ASP A 16 -2.30 -14.01 -3.05
CA ASP A 16 -2.87 -14.55 -4.29
C ASP A 16 -1.97 -15.66 -4.85
N LYS A 17 -2.42 -16.91 -4.68
CA LYS A 17 -1.76 -18.12 -5.19
C LYS A 17 -2.38 -18.62 -6.49
N THR A 18 -3.34 -17.88 -7.03
CA THR A 18 -4.05 -18.24 -8.26
C THR A 18 -3.54 -17.50 -9.48
N ILE A 19 -2.69 -16.52 -9.28
CA ILE A 19 -2.07 -15.73 -10.34
C ILE A 19 -0.83 -16.46 -10.90
N ASP A 20 -0.75 -16.56 -12.24
CA ASP A 20 0.40 -17.15 -12.95
C ASP A 20 1.49 -16.11 -13.21
N LEU A 21 1.04 -14.89 -13.60
CA LEU A 21 1.89 -13.80 -14.03
C LEU A 21 1.54 -12.51 -13.29
N PHE A 22 2.48 -11.98 -12.53
CA PHE A 22 2.38 -10.62 -11.99
C PHE A 22 2.68 -9.62 -13.12
N GLU A 23 1.93 -8.52 -13.20
CA GLU A 23 1.97 -7.52 -14.28
C GLU A 23 1.90 -8.13 -15.69
N SER A 24 1.28 -9.29 -15.85
CA SER A 24 1.17 -10.03 -17.13
C SER A 24 2.53 -10.45 -17.74
N GLN A 25 3.61 -10.39 -16.99
CA GLN A 25 4.96 -10.69 -17.50
C GLN A 25 5.86 -11.49 -16.54
N TYR A 26 5.69 -11.34 -15.22
CA TYR A 26 6.57 -11.99 -14.25
C TYR A 26 5.95 -13.28 -13.72
N LEU A 27 6.59 -14.41 -13.98
CA LEU A 27 6.17 -15.70 -13.42
C LEU A 27 6.24 -15.67 -11.90
N VAL A 28 5.16 -16.05 -11.23
CA VAL A 28 5.06 -16.10 -9.78
C VAL A 28 4.55 -17.46 -9.30
N PRO A 29 5.37 -18.52 -9.42
CA PRO A 29 4.97 -19.88 -9.09
C PRO A 29 4.60 -20.08 -7.62
N ASN A 30 5.08 -19.20 -6.75
CA ASN A 30 4.76 -19.18 -5.32
C ASN A 30 3.67 -18.15 -4.98
N GLY A 31 2.93 -17.66 -5.99
CA GLY A 31 1.94 -16.60 -5.83
C GLY A 31 2.57 -15.23 -5.55
N ILE A 32 1.76 -14.33 -5.01
CA ILE A 32 2.17 -12.99 -4.60
C ILE A 32 1.37 -12.57 -3.36
N SER A 33 1.92 -11.69 -2.54
CA SER A 33 1.21 -11.01 -1.46
C SER A 33 0.91 -9.57 -1.85
N TYR A 34 -0.35 -9.17 -1.72
CA TYR A 34 -0.76 -7.77 -1.84
C TYR A 34 -0.78 -7.17 -0.44
N ASN A 35 0.13 -6.24 -0.19
CA ASN A 35 0.36 -5.73 1.15
C ASN A 35 -0.49 -4.50 1.45
N SER A 36 -1.34 -4.62 2.45
CA SER A 36 -2.14 -3.53 2.99
C SER A 36 -2.13 -3.60 4.51
N TYR A 37 -2.16 -2.44 5.17
CA TYR A 37 -2.06 -2.37 6.62
C TYR A 37 -3.11 -1.43 7.19
N LEU A 38 -3.44 -1.62 8.48
CA LEU A 38 -4.33 -0.78 9.25
C LEU A 38 -3.60 -0.28 10.50
N ILE A 39 -3.55 1.03 10.69
CA ILE A 39 -3.07 1.64 11.94
C ILE A 39 -4.30 2.03 12.76
N VAL A 40 -4.42 1.46 13.96
CA VAL A 40 -5.56 1.66 14.85
C VAL A 40 -5.11 2.51 16.03
N ASP A 41 -5.52 3.79 16.04
CA ASP A 41 -5.23 4.76 17.09
C ASP A 41 -6.47 5.64 17.34
N GLU A 42 -6.34 6.87 17.87
CA GLU A 42 -7.44 7.84 17.97
C GLU A 42 -8.11 8.00 16.60
N LYS A 43 -7.31 8.18 15.56
CA LYS A 43 -7.71 8.07 14.15
C LYS A 43 -7.19 6.77 13.55
N VAL A 44 -7.93 6.27 12.57
CA VAL A 44 -7.62 5.03 11.88
C VAL A 44 -7.14 5.32 10.47
N ALA A 45 -5.98 4.77 10.11
CA ALA A 45 -5.43 4.90 8.76
C ALA A 45 -5.26 3.52 8.10
N ILE A 46 -5.76 3.41 6.86
CA ILE A 46 -5.46 2.30 5.95
C ILE A 46 -4.22 2.70 5.15
N MET A 47 -3.27 1.78 5.00
CA MET A 47 -2.07 1.95 4.18
C MET A 47 -2.21 1.08 2.94
N ASP A 48 -2.42 1.70 1.78
CA ASP A 48 -2.72 1.08 0.49
C ASP A 48 -3.92 0.13 0.50
N THR A 49 -4.32 -0.34 -0.68
CA THR A 49 -5.32 -1.38 -0.88
C THR A 49 -4.67 -2.62 -1.52
N VAL A 50 -5.45 -3.44 -2.20
CA VAL A 50 -4.95 -4.65 -2.88
C VAL A 50 -5.50 -4.74 -4.31
N ASP A 51 -5.03 -5.72 -5.08
CA ASP A 51 -5.57 -6.02 -6.42
C ASP A 51 -7.07 -6.36 -6.36
N LYS A 52 -7.82 -5.94 -7.37
CA LYS A 52 -9.28 -6.12 -7.47
C LYS A 52 -9.74 -7.58 -7.40
N ARG A 53 -8.89 -8.54 -7.75
CA ARG A 53 -9.19 -9.99 -7.66
C ARG A 53 -9.39 -10.45 -6.23
N LYS A 54 -8.86 -9.70 -5.27
CA LYS A 54 -8.89 -10.01 -3.84
C LYS A 54 -9.70 -9.00 -3.02
N THR A 55 -10.57 -8.22 -3.66
CA THR A 55 -11.40 -7.20 -3.02
C THR A 55 -12.18 -7.75 -1.82
N ASP A 56 -12.91 -8.84 -2.01
CA ASP A 56 -13.80 -9.36 -0.97
C ASP A 56 -13.01 -9.85 0.26
N GLU A 57 -11.94 -10.61 0.04
CA GLU A 57 -11.07 -11.13 1.10
C GLU A 57 -10.38 -9.98 1.87
N TRP A 58 -9.94 -8.93 1.15
CA TRP A 58 -9.36 -7.74 1.77
C TRP A 58 -10.39 -6.96 2.60
N LEU A 59 -11.62 -6.79 2.10
CA LEU A 59 -12.68 -6.11 2.85
C LEU A 59 -13.07 -6.89 4.11
N GLU A 60 -13.09 -8.22 4.06
CA GLU A 60 -13.30 -9.06 5.25
C GLU A 60 -12.17 -8.88 6.28
N ASN A 61 -10.91 -8.83 5.84
CA ASN A 61 -9.77 -8.55 6.70
C ASN A 61 -9.88 -7.16 7.33
N LEU A 62 -10.20 -6.15 6.53
CA LEU A 62 -10.38 -4.77 6.98
C LEU A 62 -11.50 -4.66 8.02
N ASP A 63 -12.69 -5.21 7.73
CA ASP A 63 -13.84 -5.16 8.64
C ASP A 63 -13.56 -5.86 9.98
N ARG A 64 -12.87 -6.99 9.94
CA ARG A 64 -12.43 -7.72 11.12
C ARG A 64 -11.52 -6.88 12.02
N GLU A 65 -10.49 -6.26 11.44
CA GLU A 65 -9.51 -5.49 12.20
C GLU A 65 -10.04 -4.10 12.62
N LEU A 66 -10.97 -3.51 11.86
CA LEU A 66 -11.69 -2.29 12.27
C LEU A 66 -12.55 -2.51 13.52
N ASN A 67 -13.08 -3.72 13.71
CA ASN A 67 -13.89 -4.08 14.86
C ASN A 67 -15.00 -3.06 15.17
N GLY A 68 -15.74 -2.64 14.13
CA GLY A 68 -16.84 -1.67 14.21
C GLY A 68 -16.43 -0.20 14.16
N ARG A 69 -15.14 0.12 14.09
CA ARG A 69 -14.66 1.48 13.82
C ARG A 69 -14.75 1.80 12.32
N THR A 70 -14.66 3.08 12.00
CA THR A 70 -14.55 3.57 10.62
C THR A 70 -13.16 4.15 10.39
N PRO A 71 -12.55 3.96 9.20
CA PRO A 71 -11.27 4.58 8.89
C PRO A 71 -11.45 6.09 8.66
N ASP A 72 -10.48 6.87 9.14
CA ASP A 72 -10.39 8.31 8.90
C ASP A 72 -9.60 8.60 7.62
N TYR A 73 -8.61 7.77 7.32
CA TYR A 73 -7.68 7.97 6.21
C TYR A 73 -7.43 6.69 5.42
N LEU A 74 -7.25 6.85 4.10
CA LEU A 74 -6.55 5.91 3.24
C LEU A 74 -5.30 6.62 2.71
N VAL A 75 -4.12 6.14 3.09
CA VAL A 75 -2.84 6.61 2.57
C VAL A 75 -2.52 5.83 1.30
N ILE A 76 -2.31 6.54 0.20
CA ILE A 76 -2.01 5.98 -1.12
C ILE A 76 -0.52 6.16 -1.37
N SER A 77 0.25 5.10 -1.18
CA SER A 77 1.69 5.11 -1.44
C SER A 77 1.98 4.99 -2.94
N HIS A 78 1.14 4.22 -3.66
CA HIS A 78 1.34 3.88 -5.06
C HIS A 78 0.00 3.65 -5.78
N LEU A 79 -0.05 3.93 -7.10
CA LEU A 79 -1.26 3.79 -7.92
C LEU A 79 -1.29 2.53 -8.79
N GLU A 80 -0.28 1.67 -8.70
CA GLU A 80 -0.34 0.39 -9.38
C GLU A 80 -1.54 -0.43 -8.89
N PRO A 81 -2.19 -1.25 -9.76
CA PRO A 81 -3.44 -1.92 -9.42
C PRO A 81 -3.41 -2.77 -8.15
N ASP A 82 -2.28 -3.37 -7.82
CA ASP A 82 -2.12 -4.19 -6.60
C ASP A 82 -2.07 -3.36 -5.31
N HIS A 83 -1.86 -2.04 -5.40
CA HIS A 83 -1.96 -1.09 -4.30
C HIS A 83 -3.27 -0.27 -4.32
N ALA A 84 -3.86 -0.06 -5.50
CA ALA A 84 -4.83 1.01 -5.69
C ALA A 84 -6.22 0.55 -6.17
N SER A 85 -6.41 -0.70 -6.62
CA SER A 85 -7.66 -1.10 -7.29
C SER A 85 -8.92 -0.91 -6.46
N ASN A 86 -8.81 -0.90 -5.14
CA ASN A 86 -9.96 -0.80 -4.25
C ASN A 86 -10.19 0.61 -3.66
N ILE A 87 -9.46 1.63 -4.12
CA ILE A 87 -9.62 3.02 -3.63
C ILE A 87 -11.07 3.48 -3.75
N LYS A 88 -11.70 3.28 -4.92
CA LYS A 88 -13.11 3.64 -5.14
C LYS A 88 -14.03 2.85 -4.22
N VAL A 89 -13.90 1.54 -4.17
CA VAL A 89 -14.76 0.64 -3.36
C VAL A 89 -14.74 1.04 -1.89
N VAL A 90 -13.57 1.23 -1.30
CA VAL A 90 -13.46 1.60 0.11
C VAL A 90 -13.90 3.03 0.38
N SER A 91 -13.71 3.95 -0.59
CA SER A 91 -14.19 5.33 -0.49
C SER A 91 -15.72 5.45 -0.56
N GLU A 92 -16.37 4.55 -1.29
CA GLU A 92 -17.84 4.43 -1.31
C GLU A 92 -18.36 3.78 -0.03
N LYS A 93 -17.67 2.78 0.50
CA LYS A 93 -18.02 2.10 1.77
C LYS A 93 -17.88 3.04 2.97
N TYR A 94 -16.86 3.92 2.98
CA TYR A 94 -16.60 4.89 4.05
C TYR A 94 -16.56 6.32 3.51
N PRO A 95 -17.74 6.95 3.28
CA PRO A 95 -17.81 8.24 2.58
C PRO A 95 -17.10 9.41 3.28
N SER A 96 -16.92 9.35 4.60
CA SER A 96 -16.21 10.38 5.39
C SER A 96 -14.67 10.23 5.36
N MET A 97 -14.17 9.08 4.93
CA MET A 97 -12.73 8.80 4.86
C MET A 97 -12.04 9.74 3.88
N LYS A 98 -10.87 10.26 4.26
CA LYS A 98 -10.03 11.09 3.41
C LYS A 98 -8.94 10.26 2.74
N LEU A 99 -8.62 10.61 1.50
CA LEU A 99 -7.53 10.05 0.73
C LEU A 99 -6.28 10.90 0.93
N VAL A 100 -5.21 10.31 1.41
CA VAL A 100 -3.92 10.98 1.64
C VAL A 100 -2.95 10.55 0.54
N GLY A 101 -2.38 11.48 -0.17
CA GLY A 101 -1.44 11.22 -1.26
C GLY A 101 -0.73 12.50 -1.68
N ASN A 102 0.28 12.41 -2.53
CA ASN A 102 0.94 13.59 -3.04
C ASN A 102 0.20 14.21 -4.25
N ALA A 103 0.63 15.40 -4.68
CA ALA A 103 -0.01 16.09 -5.80
C ALA A 103 0.01 15.27 -7.10
N LYS A 104 1.03 14.46 -7.32
CA LYS A 104 1.13 13.61 -8.52
C LYS A 104 0.12 12.46 -8.45
N THR A 105 -0.05 11.83 -7.28
CA THR A 105 -1.08 10.83 -7.02
C THR A 105 -2.46 11.36 -7.45
N PHE A 106 -2.86 12.52 -6.96
CA PHE A 106 -4.18 13.08 -7.26
C PHE A 106 -4.33 13.58 -8.69
N SER A 107 -3.23 13.95 -9.37
CA SER A 107 -3.28 14.28 -10.80
C SER A 107 -3.45 13.03 -11.69
N MET A 108 -3.00 11.86 -11.23
CA MET A 108 -3.10 10.60 -11.96
C MET A 108 -4.38 9.82 -11.63
N LEU A 109 -4.87 9.91 -10.41
CA LEU A 109 -6.00 9.13 -9.89
C LEU A 109 -7.25 9.13 -10.80
N PRO A 110 -7.67 10.27 -11.43
CA PRO A 110 -8.80 10.28 -12.35
C PRO A 110 -8.62 9.41 -13.60
N GLN A 111 -7.39 9.05 -13.96
CA GLN A 111 -7.13 8.16 -15.11
C GLN A 111 -7.49 6.70 -14.78
N PHE A 112 -7.40 6.32 -13.51
CA PHE A 112 -7.74 4.98 -13.02
C PHE A 112 -9.23 4.88 -12.67
N PHE A 113 -9.83 5.98 -12.22
CA PHE A 113 -11.23 6.03 -11.76
C PHE A 113 -11.97 7.23 -12.38
N PRO A 114 -12.22 7.22 -13.72
CA PRO A 114 -12.78 8.37 -14.42
C PRO A 114 -14.22 8.72 -13.97
N ASP A 115 -14.94 7.75 -13.41
CA ASP A 115 -16.34 7.91 -12.98
C ASP A 115 -16.47 8.18 -11.46
N PHE A 116 -15.38 8.57 -10.77
CA PHE A 116 -15.42 8.85 -9.34
C PHE A 116 -14.81 10.21 -9.02
N ASP A 117 -15.57 11.04 -8.30
CA ASP A 117 -15.12 12.36 -7.85
C ASP A 117 -14.42 12.24 -6.49
N PHE A 118 -13.15 12.63 -6.47
CA PHE A 118 -12.32 12.63 -5.28
C PHE A 118 -12.12 14.03 -4.66
N ALA A 119 -12.61 15.11 -5.29
CA ALA A 119 -12.20 16.48 -4.99
C ALA A 119 -12.33 16.86 -3.50
N ASP A 120 -13.44 16.50 -2.88
CA ASP A 120 -13.71 16.84 -1.47
C ASP A 120 -13.08 15.87 -0.46
N LYS A 121 -12.39 14.81 -0.94
CA LYS A 121 -11.84 13.74 -0.10
C LYS A 121 -10.32 13.81 0.05
N THR A 122 -9.62 14.63 -0.70
CA THR A 122 -8.17 14.60 -0.79
C THR A 122 -7.46 15.41 0.30
N VAL A 123 -6.38 14.83 0.83
CA VAL A 123 -5.38 15.49 1.67
C VAL A 123 -4.05 15.37 0.95
N THR A 124 -3.60 16.48 0.35
CA THR A 124 -2.34 16.49 -0.39
C THR A 124 -1.17 16.71 0.55
N VAL A 125 -0.19 15.80 0.49
CA VAL A 125 1.04 15.84 1.26
C VAL A 125 2.27 15.97 0.36
N LYS A 126 3.37 16.44 0.93
CA LYS A 126 4.68 16.62 0.27
C LYS A 126 5.79 16.09 1.17
N GLU A 127 7.02 16.17 0.69
CA GLU A 127 8.22 15.76 1.41
C GLU A 127 8.27 16.33 2.84
N GLY A 128 8.39 15.43 3.82
CA GLY A 128 8.50 15.77 5.23
C GLY A 128 7.21 16.18 5.93
N ASP A 129 6.07 16.21 5.23
CA ASP A 129 4.78 16.46 5.88
C ASP A 129 4.43 15.32 6.83
N GLU A 130 3.68 15.65 7.88
CA GLU A 130 3.29 14.71 8.93
C GLU A 130 1.76 14.56 9.02
N LEU A 131 1.30 13.36 9.37
CA LEU A 131 -0.09 13.06 9.68
C LEU A 131 -0.20 12.45 11.08
N GLU A 132 -0.86 13.17 11.96
CA GLU A 132 -1.09 12.76 13.35
C GLU A 132 -2.34 11.84 13.42
N LEU A 133 -2.17 10.68 14.05
CA LEU A 133 -3.26 9.70 14.25
C LEU A 133 -3.66 9.56 15.74
N GLY A 134 -2.93 10.22 16.62
CA GLY A 134 -3.00 10.13 18.08
C GLY A 134 -1.61 9.91 18.64
N SER A 135 -1.33 8.73 19.17
CA SER A 135 0.03 8.34 19.59
C SER A 135 0.95 7.98 18.41
N HIS A 136 0.37 7.61 17.28
CA HIS A 136 1.08 7.30 16.03
C HIS A 136 1.13 8.54 15.13
N LYS A 137 2.24 8.68 14.43
CA LYS A 137 2.47 9.75 13.48
C LYS A 137 3.18 9.22 12.24
N LEU A 138 2.64 9.54 11.08
CA LEU A 138 3.25 9.25 9.79
C LEU A 138 4.03 10.47 9.29
N THR A 139 5.25 10.25 8.82
CA THR A 139 6.04 11.22 8.05
C THR A 139 6.15 10.73 6.61
N PHE A 140 5.83 11.57 5.63
CA PHE A 140 5.84 11.20 4.22
C PHE A 140 7.17 11.54 3.56
N ILE A 141 7.72 10.58 2.80
CA ILE A 141 8.96 10.70 2.06
C ILE A 141 8.66 10.41 0.60
N MET A 142 8.97 11.36 -0.28
CA MET A 142 8.69 11.20 -1.70
C MET A 142 9.73 10.29 -2.36
N ALA A 143 9.25 9.30 -3.10
CA ALA A 143 10.07 8.31 -3.79
C ALA A 143 9.80 8.30 -5.31
N PRO A 144 9.88 9.46 -6.01
CA PRO A 144 9.51 9.56 -7.41
C PRO A 144 10.36 8.65 -8.28
N MET A 145 9.72 7.89 -9.17
CA MET A 145 10.32 6.88 -10.03
C MET A 145 10.90 5.66 -9.32
N VAL A 146 10.47 5.43 -8.08
CA VAL A 146 10.75 4.17 -7.37
C VAL A 146 9.42 3.45 -7.11
N HIS A 147 8.71 2.85 -8.11
CA HIS A 147 9.19 2.86 -9.52
C HIS A 147 8.33 3.75 -10.43
N TRP A 148 7.21 4.27 -9.98
CA TRP A 148 6.34 5.23 -10.70
C TRP A 148 6.53 6.66 -10.17
N PRO A 149 6.07 7.69 -10.94
CA PRO A 149 6.37 9.09 -10.62
C PRO A 149 5.69 9.62 -9.35
N GLU A 150 4.62 8.98 -8.89
CA GLU A 150 3.84 9.40 -7.72
C GLU A 150 4.18 8.64 -6.43
N VAL A 151 5.10 7.68 -6.49
CA VAL A 151 5.40 6.84 -5.31
C VAL A 151 5.87 7.69 -4.14
N MET A 152 5.36 7.38 -2.97
CA MET A 152 5.84 7.87 -1.69
C MET A 152 5.90 6.72 -0.69
N VAL A 153 6.76 6.83 0.30
CA VAL A 153 6.83 5.93 1.45
C VAL A 153 6.43 6.68 2.72
N SER A 154 5.98 5.97 3.74
CA SER A 154 5.53 6.57 4.99
C SER A 154 6.26 5.94 6.17
N TYR A 155 6.89 6.78 6.99
CA TYR A 155 7.55 6.33 8.23
C TYR A 155 6.65 6.60 9.43
N GLU A 156 6.31 5.54 10.15
CA GLU A 156 5.58 5.61 11.41
C GLU A 156 6.59 5.65 12.57
N SER A 157 6.52 6.72 13.39
CA SER A 157 7.58 7.06 14.33
C SER A 157 7.46 6.41 15.71
N ALA A 158 6.26 6.01 16.14
CA ALA A 158 6.05 5.45 17.48
C ALA A 158 6.60 4.02 17.59
N GLU A 159 6.28 3.18 16.60
CA GLU A 159 6.72 1.79 16.53
C GLU A 159 7.90 1.59 15.55
N LYS A 160 8.32 2.67 14.86
CA LYS A 160 9.43 2.70 13.90
C LYS A 160 9.23 1.77 12.71
N VAL A 161 8.05 1.86 12.12
CA VAL A 161 7.65 1.06 10.94
C VAL A 161 7.74 1.89 9.68
N LEU A 162 8.39 1.37 8.65
CA LEU A 162 8.42 1.95 7.30
C LEU A 162 7.42 1.22 6.41
N PHE A 163 6.42 1.95 5.91
CA PHE A 163 5.52 1.49 4.84
C PHE A 163 6.15 1.91 3.52
N SER A 164 6.76 0.95 2.83
CA SER A 164 7.69 1.22 1.73
C SER A 164 7.10 0.94 0.34
N ALA A 165 5.79 0.66 0.24
CA ALA A 165 5.18 0.20 -1.02
C ALA A 165 5.99 -0.97 -1.61
N ASP A 166 6.46 -0.84 -2.85
CA ASP A 166 7.30 -1.85 -3.52
C ASP A 166 8.75 -1.90 -3.01
N GLY A 167 9.17 -0.91 -2.25
CA GLY A 167 10.51 -0.87 -1.69
C GLY A 167 10.77 -2.08 -0.81
N PHE A 168 11.92 -2.76 -1.04
CA PHE A 168 12.32 -3.99 -0.36
C PHE A 168 11.43 -5.21 -0.64
N GLY A 169 10.58 -5.12 -1.68
CA GLY A 169 9.65 -6.17 -2.07
C GLY A 169 10.32 -7.46 -2.56
N THR A 170 9.56 -8.52 -2.54
CA THR A 170 9.92 -9.82 -3.09
C THR A 170 8.72 -10.46 -3.75
N PHE A 171 8.93 -11.27 -4.79
CA PHE A 171 7.86 -12.12 -5.29
C PHE A 171 7.58 -13.27 -4.31
N GLY A 172 6.32 -13.70 -4.26
CA GLY A 172 5.86 -14.82 -3.45
C GLY A 172 4.77 -14.43 -2.45
N ALA A 173 3.91 -15.39 -2.14
CA ALA A 173 2.96 -15.30 -1.05
C ALA A 173 3.69 -15.35 0.31
N LEU A 174 3.10 -14.80 1.37
CA LEU A 174 3.72 -14.70 2.70
C LEU A 174 4.07 -16.06 3.32
N ASP A 175 3.42 -17.13 2.89
CA ASP A 175 3.72 -18.49 3.33
C ASP A 175 4.62 -19.26 2.34
N ALA A 176 5.16 -18.59 1.32
CA ALA A 176 6.18 -19.15 0.45
C ALA A 176 7.44 -19.46 1.25
N GLN A 177 8.16 -20.51 0.85
CA GLN A 177 9.33 -20.96 1.59
C GLN A 177 10.45 -19.92 1.59
N GLU A 178 11.01 -19.65 2.75
CA GLU A 178 12.05 -18.63 2.98
C GLU A 178 13.39 -18.91 2.29
N ASP A 179 13.64 -20.16 1.89
CA ASP A 179 14.93 -20.61 1.36
C ASP A 179 15.40 -19.88 0.10
N ASP A 180 14.48 -19.21 -0.62
CA ASP A 180 14.79 -18.48 -1.86
C ASP A 180 14.53 -16.96 -1.77
N TRP A 181 14.28 -16.43 -0.58
CA TRP A 181 13.94 -15.00 -0.40
C TRP A 181 14.93 -14.06 -1.07
N ALA A 182 16.22 -14.27 -0.86
CA ALA A 182 17.25 -13.38 -1.40
C ALA A 182 17.34 -13.40 -2.94
N CYS A 183 16.96 -14.50 -3.57
CA CYS A 183 16.90 -14.63 -5.03
C CYS A 183 15.67 -13.89 -5.57
N GLU A 184 14.51 -14.15 -4.98
CA GLU A 184 13.25 -13.51 -5.37
C GLU A 184 13.26 -12.00 -5.09
N ALA A 185 13.86 -11.53 -3.98
CA ALA A 185 14.05 -10.11 -3.71
C ALA A 185 14.94 -9.43 -4.75
N ARG A 186 16.05 -10.09 -5.18
CA ARG A 186 16.88 -9.58 -6.28
C ARG A 186 16.13 -9.58 -7.60
N ARG A 187 15.36 -10.63 -7.90
CA ARG A 187 14.56 -10.73 -9.11
C ARG A 187 13.52 -9.60 -9.13
N TYR A 188 12.83 -9.35 -8.00
CA TYR A 188 11.90 -8.24 -7.85
C TYR A 188 12.59 -6.90 -8.11
N TYR A 189 13.67 -6.60 -7.38
CA TYR A 189 14.39 -5.34 -7.51
C TYR A 189 14.83 -5.06 -8.97
N PHE A 190 15.49 -6.04 -9.62
CA PHE A 190 15.99 -5.82 -10.98
C PHE A 190 14.89 -5.64 -12.02
N ASN A 191 13.73 -6.25 -11.82
CA ASN A 191 12.62 -6.12 -12.75
C ASN A 191 11.75 -4.88 -12.49
N ILE A 192 11.56 -4.49 -11.24
CA ILE A 192 10.64 -3.41 -10.84
C ILE A 192 11.38 -2.07 -10.68
N CYS A 193 12.34 -1.98 -9.77
CA CYS A 193 12.99 -0.71 -9.39
C CYS A 193 14.34 -0.46 -10.04
N GLY A 194 15.07 -1.51 -10.45
CA GLY A 194 16.50 -1.43 -10.79
C GLY A 194 16.85 -0.52 -11.95
N LYS A 195 15.93 -0.30 -12.90
CA LYS A 195 16.09 0.68 -13.98
C LYS A 195 16.20 2.13 -13.49
N TYR A 196 15.76 2.39 -12.26
CA TYR A 196 15.80 3.71 -11.62
C TYR A 196 16.81 3.73 -10.46
N GLY A 197 17.93 3.05 -10.60
CA GLY A 197 18.93 2.88 -9.53
C GLY A 197 19.44 4.18 -8.91
N VAL A 198 19.51 5.27 -9.68
CA VAL A 198 19.90 6.59 -9.15
C VAL A 198 18.82 7.12 -8.19
N GLN A 199 17.55 6.98 -8.55
CA GLN A 199 16.43 7.40 -7.71
C GLN A 199 16.37 6.56 -6.42
N VAL A 200 16.61 5.25 -6.53
CA VAL A 200 16.70 4.35 -5.37
C VAL A 200 17.83 4.75 -4.42
N GLN A 201 18.98 5.17 -4.96
CA GLN A 201 20.10 5.62 -4.12
C GLN A 201 19.88 6.97 -3.45
N ASN A 202 18.98 7.79 -3.99
CA ASN A 202 18.64 9.11 -3.43
C ASN A 202 17.54 9.03 -2.37
N LEU A 203 16.79 7.94 -2.34
CA LEU A 203 15.79 7.65 -1.33
C LEU A 203 16.43 7.11 -0.04
#